data_51e89109265feaf1cddefc616227da13
#
_entry.id   51e89109265feaf1cddefc616227da13
#
_cell.length_a   1.000
_cell.length_b   1.000
_cell.length_c   1.000
_cell.angle_alpha   90.00
_cell.angle_beta   90.00
_cell.angle_gamma   90.00
#
_symmetry.space_group_name_H-M   'P 1'
#
loop_
_entity.id
_entity.type
_entity.pdbx_description
1 polymer ?
#
loop_
_entity_poly.entity_id
_entity_poly.type
_entity_poly.pdbx_seq_one_letter_code
_entity_poly.pdbx_strand_id
1 'polypeptide(L)'
;TLLTSSAASDVYKRQTSNFEIKGFTESVSERKLSKIAHKHDLPFIIDLGSGTLVDLESYNLPHETTVSDALKSGADLVTFSGDKLLGGPQSGIIAGRSDLIEKIKRSPMTRAMRPDKVTLAALQAVLCLYTDPTRLVKELPTLRLLTRDPVEIEKLAHRLAKVLQECLELCEVTVESTYSQVGSGALPVDRLQSAALKIAKPDLRRPGKTLEKLAEAFRKLQIPVIGRISSDALWFDLRCLEDEKGFVENLQGLKVR
;
A
#
# COMPACT_ATOMS: atom_id res chain seq x y z
N THR A 1 22.87 -1.96 -16.92
CA THR A 1 23.09 -0.53 -16.98
C THR A 1 24.51 -0.23 -16.59
N LEU A 2 25.28 0.23 -17.52
CA LEU A 2 26.65 0.61 -17.33
C LEU A 2 26.80 1.82 -16.48
N LEU A 3 27.54 1.70 -15.45
CA LEU A 3 28.07 2.84 -14.72
C LEU A 3 29.57 2.83 -14.88
N THR A 4 30.06 3.57 -15.85
CA THR A 4 31.41 4.09 -15.81
C THR A 4 31.40 5.28 -14.88
N SER A 5 31.52 5.04 -13.60
CA SER A 5 31.82 6.07 -12.64
C SER A 5 33.32 6.03 -12.39
N SER A 6 33.99 7.13 -12.64
CA SER A 6 35.41 7.30 -12.28
C SER A 6 35.64 7.49 -10.78
N ALA A 7 34.58 7.49 -9.98
CA ALA A 7 34.64 7.42 -8.53
C ALA A 7 34.18 6.01 -8.13
N ALA A 8 35.08 5.21 -7.63
CA ALA A 8 34.81 3.89 -7.13
C ALA A 8 33.86 3.95 -5.95
N SER A 9 32.57 3.98 -6.24
CA SER A 9 31.52 3.69 -5.27
C SER A 9 30.68 2.56 -5.83
N ASP A 10 30.90 1.36 -5.33
CA ASP A 10 30.00 0.27 -5.56
C ASP A 10 28.70 0.57 -4.78
N VAL A 11 27.63 0.91 -5.51
CA VAL A 11 26.31 1.05 -4.92
C VAL A 11 25.64 -0.32 -4.96
N TYR A 12 25.64 -1.02 -3.84
CA TYR A 12 24.84 -2.21 -3.66
C TYR A 12 23.43 -1.81 -3.23
N LYS A 13 22.46 -2.05 -4.10
CA LYS A 13 21.06 -1.93 -3.75
C LYS A 13 20.48 -3.32 -3.47
N ARG A 14 20.15 -3.58 -2.19
CA ARG A 14 19.37 -4.73 -1.79
C ARG A 14 17.95 -4.27 -1.45
N GLN A 15 17.00 -4.66 -2.27
CA GLN A 15 15.61 -4.27 -2.09
C GLN A 15 14.70 -5.49 -2.25
N THR A 16 13.80 -5.69 -1.27
CA THR A 16 12.72 -6.67 -1.30
C THR A 16 11.38 -5.94 -1.24
N SER A 17 11.09 -5.08 -2.21
CA SER A 17 9.93 -4.20 -2.13
C SER A 17 8.61 -4.87 -2.52
N ASN A 18 8.64 -5.95 -3.32
CA ASN A 18 7.43 -6.56 -3.89
C ASN A 18 7.39 -8.08 -3.75
N PHE A 19 8.26 -8.67 -2.95
CA PHE A 19 8.34 -10.12 -2.78
C PHE A 19 8.92 -10.48 -1.43
N GLU A 20 8.51 -11.64 -0.92
CA GLU A 20 9.06 -12.27 0.27
C GLU A 20 10.02 -13.37 -0.16
N ILE A 21 11.23 -13.39 0.42
CA ILE A 21 12.17 -14.48 0.20
C ILE A 21 11.91 -15.55 1.25
N LYS A 22 11.44 -16.73 0.80
CA LYS A 22 11.20 -17.89 1.66
C LYS A 22 12.25 -18.97 1.38
N GLY A 23 12.71 -19.66 2.44
CA GLY A 23 13.64 -20.77 2.35
C GLY A 23 14.88 -20.58 3.23
N PHE A 24 15.92 -21.32 2.93
CA PHE A 24 17.20 -21.28 3.67
C PHE A 24 18.01 -20.04 3.25
N THR A 25 17.56 -18.86 3.70
CA THR A 25 18.23 -17.58 3.41
C THR A 25 18.70 -16.94 4.71
N GLU A 26 19.91 -16.43 4.69
CA GLU A 26 20.48 -15.64 5.78
C GLU A 26 20.56 -14.17 5.35
N SER A 27 20.17 -13.26 6.23
CA SER A 27 20.27 -11.82 5.97
C SER A 27 21.24 -11.16 6.96
N VAL A 28 22.03 -10.24 6.45
CA VAL A 28 22.89 -9.42 7.29
C VAL A 28 22.06 -8.29 7.86
N SER A 29 22.08 -8.11 9.19
CA SER A 29 21.34 -7.01 9.84
C SER A 29 21.93 -5.65 9.44
N GLU A 30 21.05 -4.65 9.36
CA GLU A 30 21.40 -3.25 9.05
C GLU A 30 22.52 -2.73 9.97
N ARG A 31 22.44 -3.05 11.26
CA ARG A 31 23.45 -2.69 12.25
C ARG A 31 24.84 -3.26 11.93
N LYS A 32 24.92 -4.48 11.36
CA LYS A 32 26.19 -5.05 10.91
C LYS A 32 26.69 -4.34 9.65
N LEU A 33 25.81 -4.07 8.69
CA LEU A 33 26.14 -3.34 7.46
C LEU A 33 26.63 -1.93 7.75
N SER A 34 25.96 -1.21 8.64
CA SER A 34 26.38 0.11 9.12
C SER A 34 27.80 0.11 9.67
N LYS A 35 28.10 -0.86 10.58
CA LYS A 35 29.46 -0.98 11.14
C LYS A 35 30.52 -1.25 10.08
N ILE A 36 30.22 -2.04 9.07
CA ILE A 36 31.14 -2.31 7.95
C ILE A 36 31.35 -1.02 7.13
N ALA A 37 30.29 -0.33 6.75
CA ALA A 37 30.37 0.92 5.99
C ALA A 37 31.22 1.96 6.74
N HIS A 38 30.92 2.21 8.01
CA HIS A 38 31.61 3.20 8.83
C HIS A 38 33.10 2.83 9.08
N LYS A 39 33.44 1.54 9.12
CA LYS A 39 34.84 1.10 9.20
C LYS A 39 35.66 1.52 7.96
N HIS A 40 34.99 1.74 6.84
CA HIS A 40 35.60 2.18 5.58
C HIS A 40 35.32 3.65 5.28
N ASP A 41 34.88 4.44 6.25
CA ASP A 41 34.50 5.86 6.12
C ASP A 41 33.44 6.12 5.03
N LEU A 42 32.54 5.13 4.80
CA LEU A 42 31.45 5.23 3.83
C LEU A 42 30.12 5.52 4.54
N PRO A 43 29.30 6.42 4.00
CA PRO A 43 27.93 6.60 4.50
C PRO A 43 27.07 5.37 4.19
N PHE A 44 26.27 4.95 5.17
CA PHE A 44 25.30 3.87 5.02
C PHE A 44 23.92 4.44 4.75
N ILE A 45 23.32 4.08 3.60
CA ILE A 45 22.03 4.58 3.16
C ILE A 45 21.04 3.40 3.09
N ILE A 46 19.86 3.58 3.69
CA ILE A 46 18.76 2.62 3.61
C ILE A 46 17.65 3.19 2.73
N ASP A 47 17.25 2.44 1.70
CA ASP A 47 16.05 2.72 0.92
C ASP A 47 14.89 1.87 1.45
N LEU A 48 14.04 2.46 2.29
CA LEU A 48 12.89 1.77 2.87
C LEU A 48 11.78 1.55 1.85
N GLY A 49 11.63 2.45 0.92
CA GLY A 49 10.53 2.44 -0.05
C GLY A 49 9.16 2.78 0.55
N SER A 50 8.72 2.11 1.59
CA SER A 50 7.37 2.25 2.20
C SER A 50 7.15 3.54 2.97
N GLY A 51 8.11 3.96 3.78
CA GLY A 51 8.13 5.26 4.44
C GLY A 51 7.18 5.42 5.63
N THR A 52 6.96 4.38 6.43
CA THR A 52 6.18 4.55 7.66
C THR A 52 6.94 5.38 8.70
N LEU A 53 6.24 6.31 9.35
CA LEU A 53 6.77 7.11 10.46
C LEU A 53 6.30 6.63 11.84
N VAL A 54 5.31 5.73 11.86
CA VAL A 54 4.74 5.15 13.09
C VAL A 54 4.93 3.64 13.10
N ASP A 55 5.04 3.10 14.29
CA ASP A 55 5.05 1.66 14.50
C ASP A 55 3.67 1.08 14.20
N LEU A 56 3.58 0.30 13.11
CA LEU A 56 2.34 -0.32 12.66
C LEU A 56 1.85 -1.41 13.62
N GLU A 57 2.73 -2.05 14.39
CA GLU A 57 2.36 -3.07 15.37
C GLU A 57 1.49 -2.48 16.49
N SER A 58 1.66 -1.20 16.80
CA SER A 58 0.79 -0.49 17.77
C SER A 58 -0.67 -0.38 17.30
N TYR A 59 -0.93 -0.63 16.03
CA TYR A 59 -2.27 -0.66 15.41
C TYR A 59 -2.70 -2.07 15.00
N ASN A 60 -2.07 -3.12 15.55
CA ASN A 60 -2.29 -4.53 15.20
C ASN A 60 -2.05 -4.85 13.72
N LEU A 61 -1.18 -4.08 13.07
CA LEU A 61 -0.74 -4.32 11.70
C LEU A 61 0.61 -5.06 11.69
N PRO A 62 0.97 -5.71 10.59
CA PRO A 62 2.28 -6.35 10.47
C PRO A 62 3.42 -5.36 10.67
N HIS A 63 4.53 -5.88 11.19
CA HIS A 63 5.75 -5.10 11.38
C HIS A 63 6.27 -4.51 10.06
N GLU A 64 6.60 -3.23 10.10
CA GLU A 64 7.30 -2.52 9.04
C GLU A 64 8.34 -1.60 9.66
N THR A 65 9.56 -1.65 9.16
CA THR A 65 10.64 -0.81 9.68
C THR A 65 10.32 0.67 9.50
N THR A 66 10.32 1.42 10.61
CA THR A 66 10.11 2.88 10.53
C THR A 66 11.37 3.61 10.09
N VAL A 67 11.21 4.84 9.63
CA VAL A 67 12.35 5.74 9.34
C VAL A 67 13.22 5.94 10.60
N SER A 68 12.59 6.06 11.77
CA SER A 68 13.30 6.18 13.05
C SER A 68 14.13 4.95 13.37
N ASP A 69 13.60 3.74 13.15
CA ASP A 69 14.31 2.50 13.45
C ASP A 69 15.49 2.31 12.51
N ALA A 70 15.34 2.63 11.23
CA ALA A 70 16.42 2.60 10.26
C ALA A 70 17.58 3.55 10.67
N LEU A 71 17.28 4.78 11.11
CA LEU A 71 18.28 5.70 11.63
C LEU A 71 18.93 5.19 12.91
N LYS A 72 18.16 4.61 13.85
CA LYS A 72 18.69 4.02 15.09
C LYS A 72 19.53 2.76 14.81
N SER A 73 19.32 2.05 13.69
CA SER A 73 20.14 0.91 13.30
C SER A 73 21.51 1.31 12.76
N GLY A 74 21.73 2.61 12.53
CA GLY A 74 22.98 3.22 12.13
C GLY A 74 23.00 3.71 10.68
N ALA A 75 21.85 3.88 10.05
CA ALA A 75 21.79 4.55 8.76
C ALA A 75 22.16 6.04 8.88
N ASP A 76 23.01 6.50 7.98
CA ASP A 76 23.33 7.92 7.87
C ASP A 76 22.24 8.69 7.11
N LEU A 77 21.63 8.04 6.13
CA LEU A 77 20.49 8.53 5.37
C LEU A 77 19.47 7.41 5.17
N VAL A 78 18.21 7.81 5.13
CA VAL A 78 17.09 6.96 4.78
C VAL A 78 16.31 7.61 3.64
N THR A 79 15.99 6.84 2.60
CA THR A 79 15.13 7.28 1.50
C THR A 79 13.80 6.54 1.52
N PHE A 80 12.71 7.21 1.22
CA PHE A 80 11.37 6.63 1.20
C PHE A 80 10.39 7.43 0.37
N SER A 81 9.25 6.82 0.05
CA SER A 81 8.20 7.42 -0.77
C SER A 81 7.12 8.07 0.08
N GLY A 82 6.62 9.23 -0.36
CA GLY A 82 5.53 9.94 0.31
C GLY A 82 4.16 9.34 0.03
N ASP A 83 3.97 8.69 -1.10
CA ASP A 83 2.69 8.18 -1.61
C ASP A 83 2.39 6.70 -1.27
N LYS A 84 3.17 6.11 -0.39
CA LYS A 84 2.94 4.73 0.10
C LYS A 84 2.36 4.76 1.53
N LEU A 85 3.00 4.09 2.49
CA LEU A 85 2.51 4.02 3.87
C LEU A 85 2.47 5.37 4.58
N LEU A 86 3.28 6.34 4.15
CA LEU A 86 3.17 7.72 4.64
C LEU A 86 1.80 8.33 4.33
N GLY A 87 1.14 7.90 3.25
CA GLY A 87 -0.20 8.37 2.88
C GLY A 87 -0.25 9.80 2.34
N GLY A 88 0.87 10.32 1.87
CA GLY A 88 1.01 11.66 1.28
C GLY A 88 1.01 11.66 -0.25
N PRO A 89 1.36 12.79 -0.87
CA PRO A 89 1.53 12.91 -2.32
C PRO A 89 2.78 12.17 -2.79
N GLN A 90 2.83 11.86 -4.09
CA GLN A 90 4.01 11.26 -4.70
C GLN A 90 5.22 12.19 -4.55
N SER A 91 6.19 11.73 -3.80
CA SER A 91 7.43 12.44 -3.53
C SER A 91 8.50 11.47 -3.04
N GLY A 92 9.75 11.76 -3.35
CA GLY A 92 10.91 11.11 -2.73
C GLY A 92 11.36 11.93 -1.53
N ILE A 93 11.51 11.29 -0.39
CA ILE A 93 11.93 11.94 0.86
C ILE A 93 13.26 11.35 1.29
N ILE A 94 14.17 12.21 1.75
CA ILE A 94 15.48 11.83 2.30
C ILE A 94 15.58 12.42 3.70
N ALA A 95 15.84 11.58 4.68
CA ALA A 95 16.04 11.97 6.07
C ALA A 95 17.37 11.43 6.61
N GLY A 96 18.03 12.14 7.52
CA GLY A 96 19.24 11.67 8.18
C GLY A 96 20.23 12.77 8.50
N ARG A 97 21.52 12.46 8.45
CA ARG A 97 22.61 13.35 8.83
C ARG A 97 22.60 14.66 8.06
N SER A 98 22.66 15.77 8.80
CA SER A 98 22.55 17.13 8.25
C SER A 98 23.69 17.46 7.26
N ASP A 99 24.92 17.03 7.54
CA ASP A 99 26.07 17.28 6.66
C ASP A 99 25.89 16.63 5.28
N LEU A 100 25.33 15.41 5.24
CA LEU A 100 25.05 14.71 3.99
C LEU A 100 23.85 15.34 3.26
N ILE A 101 22.79 15.73 3.99
CA ILE A 101 21.64 16.45 3.41
C ILE A 101 22.09 17.77 2.79
N GLU A 102 22.94 18.56 3.47
CA GLU A 102 23.47 19.80 2.89
C GLU A 102 24.32 19.55 1.64
N LYS A 103 25.09 18.48 1.61
CA LYS A 103 25.84 18.08 0.41
C LYS A 103 24.90 17.74 -0.75
N ILE A 104 23.80 17.00 -0.49
CA ILE A 104 22.80 16.67 -1.49
C ILE A 104 22.12 17.96 -2.02
N LYS A 105 21.73 18.88 -1.15
CA LYS A 105 21.08 20.15 -1.53
C LYS A 105 21.93 21.00 -2.47
N ARG A 106 23.24 20.90 -2.39
CA ARG A 106 24.16 21.62 -3.29
C ARG A 106 24.27 20.99 -4.69
N SER A 107 23.75 19.78 -4.89
CA SER A 107 23.76 19.15 -6.22
C SER A 107 22.84 19.90 -7.19
N PRO A 108 23.28 20.17 -8.43
CA PRO A 108 22.41 20.75 -9.46
C PRO A 108 21.15 19.91 -9.74
N MET A 109 21.21 18.60 -9.54
CA MET A 109 20.08 17.67 -9.70
C MET A 109 18.91 18.01 -8.76
N THR A 110 19.18 18.56 -7.58
CA THR A 110 18.15 18.96 -6.63
C THR A 110 17.16 19.96 -7.22
N ARG A 111 17.65 20.87 -8.09
CA ARG A 111 16.78 21.82 -8.77
C ARG A 111 15.86 21.16 -9.79
N ALA A 112 16.36 20.17 -10.53
CA ALA A 112 15.59 19.43 -11.53
C ALA A 112 14.50 18.53 -10.89
N MET A 113 14.79 17.98 -9.71
CA MET A 113 13.90 17.07 -8.97
C MET A 113 13.03 17.78 -7.92
N ARG A 114 13.04 19.11 -7.89
CA ARG A 114 12.30 19.87 -6.89
C ARG A 114 10.78 19.69 -7.07
N PRO A 115 10.04 19.23 -6.03
CA PRO A 115 8.58 19.16 -6.09
C PRO A 115 7.97 20.58 -6.17
N ASP A 116 6.79 20.67 -6.75
CA ASP A 116 6.01 21.88 -6.81
C ASP A 116 5.43 22.29 -5.44
N LYS A 117 4.87 23.51 -5.37
CA LYS A 117 4.34 24.06 -4.12
C LYS A 117 3.10 23.30 -3.61
N VAL A 118 2.28 22.74 -4.52
CA VAL A 118 1.07 21.98 -4.15
C VAL A 118 1.47 20.68 -3.49
N THR A 119 2.43 19.97 -4.08
CA THR A 119 3.00 18.74 -3.50
C THR A 119 3.60 19.01 -2.11
N LEU A 120 4.35 20.12 -1.95
CA LEU A 120 4.92 20.48 -0.64
C LEU A 120 3.84 20.81 0.39
N ALA A 121 2.79 21.54 0.02
CA ALA A 121 1.69 21.87 0.91
C ALA A 121 0.90 20.60 1.33
N ALA A 122 0.63 19.71 0.38
CA ALA A 122 -0.04 18.45 0.66
C ALA A 122 0.82 17.54 1.58
N LEU A 123 2.13 17.45 1.33
CA LEU A 123 3.03 16.70 2.19
C LEU A 123 3.08 17.30 3.61
N GLN A 124 3.13 18.63 3.73
CA GLN A 124 3.09 19.30 5.03
C GLN A 124 1.80 18.98 5.78
N ALA A 125 0.64 19.01 5.12
CA ALA A 125 -0.64 18.68 5.73
C ALA A 125 -0.65 17.24 6.28
N VAL A 126 -0.13 16.28 5.51
CA VAL A 126 -0.01 14.89 5.96
C VAL A 126 0.96 14.76 7.14
N LEU A 127 2.13 15.38 7.07
CA LEU A 127 3.10 15.33 8.18
C LEU A 127 2.56 15.95 9.47
N CYS A 128 1.69 16.97 9.38
CA CYS A 128 1.01 17.53 10.55
C CYS A 128 0.08 16.52 11.23
N LEU A 129 -0.51 15.56 10.51
CA LEU A 129 -1.32 14.50 11.14
C LEU A 129 -0.46 13.58 12.04
N TYR A 130 0.79 13.35 11.66
CA TYR A 130 1.72 12.53 12.46
C TYR A 130 2.16 13.17 13.78
N THR A 131 1.88 14.45 13.98
CA THR A 131 2.14 15.11 15.27
C THR A 131 1.07 14.80 16.33
N ASP A 132 -0.09 14.27 15.91
CA ASP A 132 -1.20 13.89 16.80
C ASP A 132 -1.64 12.44 16.55
N PRO A 133 -1.09 11.46 17.27
CA PRO A 133 -1.42 10.04 17.10
C PRO A 133 -2.92 9.73 17.29
N THR A 134 -3.64 10.54 18.06
CA THR A 134 -5.08 10.31 18.34
C THR A 134 -5.96 10.60 17.13
N ARG A 135 -5.53 11.50 16.26
CA ARG A 135 -6.20 11.89 15.04
C ARG A 135 -5.72 11.06 13.84
N LEU A 136 -4.48 10.60 13.88
CA LEU A 136 -3.79 9.98 12.75
C LEU A 136 -4.60 8.82 12.13
N VAL A 137 -5.08 7.88 12.96
CA VAL A 137 -5.86 6.71 12.48
C VAL A 137 -7.16 7.11 11.81
N LYS A 138 -7.79 8.20 12.25
CA LYS A 138 -9.08 8.64 11.72
C LYS A 138 -8.92 9.47 10.44
N GLU A 139 -7.92 10.32 10.40
CA GLU A 139 -7.77 11.34 9.36
C GLU A 139 -6.84 10.92 8.22
N LEU A 140 -5.88 10.01 8.48
CA LEU A 140 -5.02 9.49 7.42
C LEU A 140 -5.73 8.33 6.69
N PRO A 141 -6.16 8.49 5.43
CA PRO A 141 -6.96 7.48 4.73
C PRO A 141 -6.28 6.11 4.66
N THR A 142 -4.97 6.08 4.40
CA THR A 142 -4.20 4.83 4.33
C THR A 142 -4.30 4.06 5.64
N LEU A 143 -4.00 4.70 6.78
CA LEU A 143 -4.01 4.03 8.07
C LEU A 143 -5.45 3.68 8.50
N ARG A 144 -6.42 4.57 8.24
CA ARG A 144 -7.85 4.33 8.52
C ARG A 144 -8.36 3.07 7.82
N LEU A 145 -8.02 2.88 6.54
CA LEU A 145 -8.44 1.71 5.79
C LEU A 145 -7.71 0.43 6.22
N LEU A 146 -6.43 0.53 6.56
CA LEU A 146 -5.65 -0.62 7.04
C LEU A 146 -6.14 -1.13 8.41
N THR A 147 -6.57 -0.22 9.30
CA THR A 147 -7.00 -0.53 10.67
C THR A 147 -8.49 -0.84 10.80
N ARG A 148 -9.25 -0.89 9.70
CA ARG A 148 -10.69 -1.24 9.74
C ARG A 148 -10.90 -2.60 10.38
N ASP A 149 -11.85 -2.65 11.31
CA ASP A 149 -12.25 -3.87 11.99
C ASP A 149 -12.85 -4.88 10.98
N PRO A 150 -12.29 -6.10 10.86
CA PRO A 150 -12.85 -7.15 10.00
C PRO A 150 -14.30 -7.46 10.28
N VAL A 151 -14.75 -7.39 11.53
CA VAL A 151 -16.15 -7.65 11.93
C VAL A 151 -17.09 -6.60 11.31
N GLU A 152 -16.68 -5.34 11.29
CA GLU A 152 -17.49 -4.28 10.66
C GLU A 152 -17.51 -4.41 9.13
N ILE A 153 -16.41 -4.88 8.52
CA ILE A 153 -16.37 -5.17 7.08
C ILE A 153 -17.31 -6.34 6.76
N GLU A 154 -17.34 -7.39 7.58
CA GLU A 154 -18.22 -8.53 7.40
C GLU A 154 -19.71 -8.14 7.54
N LYS A 155 -20.06 -7.33 8.53
CA LYS A 155 -21.42 -6.78 8.66
C LYS A 155 -21.83 -5.99 7.42
N LEU A 156 -20.94 -5.16 6.89
CA LEU A 156 -21.15 -4.43 5.64
C LEU A 156 -21.37 -5.39 4.47
N ALA A 157 -20.56 -6.44 4.36
CA ALA A 157 -20.69 -7.46 3.33
C ALA A 157 -22.05 -8.13 3.35
N HIS A 158 -22.55 -8.51 4.53
CA HIS A 158 -23.87 -9.14 4.66
C HIS A 158 -25.02 -8.21 4.27
N ARG A 159 -24.93 -6.90 4.52
CA ARG A 159 -25.93 -5.95 4.06
C ARG A 159 -25.92 -5.82 2.54
N LEU A 160 -24.73 -5.66 1.97
CA LEU A 160 -24.57 -5.45 0.53
C LEU A 160 -24.83 -6.73 -0.29
N ALA A 161 -24.60 -7.92 0.27
CA ALA A 161 -24.94 -9.18 -0.39
C ALA A 161 -26.42 -9.27 -0.75
N LYS A 162 -27.30 -8.83 0.14
CA LYS A 162 -28.76 -8.81 -0.12
C LYS A 162 -29.09 -7.89 -1.30
N VAL A 163 -28.56 -6.67 -1.29
CA VAL A 163 -28.79 -5.70 -2.36
C VAL A 163 -28.24 -6.20 -3.71
N LEU A 164 -27.05 -6.78 -3.71
CA LEU A 164 -26.46 -7.35 -4.92
C LEU A 164 -27.21 -8.58 -5.43
N GLN A 165 -27.73 -9.43 -4.54
CA GLN A 165 -28.51 -10.58 -4.95
C GLN A 165 -29.82 -10.16 -5.67
N GLU A 166 -30.47 -9.07 -5.24
CA GLU A 166 -31.62 -8.50 -5.91
C GLU A 166 -31.29 -7.94 -7.31
N CYS A 167 -30.07 -7.38 -7.47
CA CYS A 167 -29.61 -6.87 -8.76
C CYS A 167 -29.13 -7.98 -9.72
N LEU A 168 -28.78 -9.15 -9.21
CA LEU A 168 -28.11 -10.23 -9.94
C LEU A 168 -28.85 -11.57 -9.79
N GLU A 169 -30.09 -11.62 -10.26
CA GLU A 169 -30.99 -12.78 -10.13
C GLU A 169 -30.39 -14.12 -10.63
N LEU A 170 -29.55 -14.06 -11.67
CA LEU A 170 -28.91 -15.24 -12.29
C LEU A 170 -27.54 -15.59 -11.69
N CYS A 171 -27.13 -14.94 -10.62
CA CYS A 171 -25.88 -15.17 -9.93
C CYS A 171 -26.14 -15.55 -8.48
N GLU A 172 -25.22 -16.30 -7.90
CA GLU A 172 -25.18 -16.53 -6.47
C GLU A 172 -24.22 -15.51 -5.83
N VAL A 173 -24.70 -14.75 -4.85
CA VAL A 173 -23.91 -13.76 -4.11
C VAL A 173 -23.71 -14.26 -2.68
N THR A 174 -22.47 -14.56 -2.33
CA THR A 174 -22.09 -15.02 -0.97
C THR A 174 -21.12 -14.05 -0.32
N VAL A 175 -21.08 -14.06 1.02
CA VAL A 175 -20.08 -13.37 1.82
C VAL A 175 -18.99 -14.35 2.19
N GLU A 176 -17.76 -14.01 1.89
CA GLU A 176 -16.61 -14.88 2.16
C GLU A 176 -15.53 -14.11 2.92
N SER A 177 -14.94 -14.80 3.90
CA SER A 177 -13.72 -14.31 4.54
C SER A 177 -12.57 -14.29 3.55
N THR A 178 -11.80 -13.22 3.54
CA THR A 178 -10.65 -13.06 2.65
C THR A 178 -9.53 -12.29 3.33
N TYR A 179 -8.41 -12.16 2.63
CA TYR A 179 -7.29 -11.33 3.08
C TYR A 179 -7.04 -10.22 2.06
N SER A 180 -6.96 -8.99 2.55
CA SER A 180 -6.54 -7.84 1.75
C SER A 180 -5.02 -7.74 1.71
N GLN A 181 -4.51 -7.27 0.57
CA GLN A 181 -3.10 -6.91 0.41
C GLN A 181 -2.89 -5.43 0.71
N VAL A 182 -1.77 -5.09 1.34
CA VAL A 182 -1.42 -3.71 1.66
C VAL A 182 -0.86 -2.94 0.45
N GLY A 183 -0.84 -3.56 -0.72
CA GLY A 183 -0.36 -2.94 -1.95
C GLY A 183 1.12 -3.20 -2.24
N SER A 184 1.53 -2.90 -3.48
CA SER A 184 2.89 -3.14 -3.93
C SER A 184 3.90 -2.24 -3.22
N GLY A 185 4.96 -2.83 -2.70
CA GLY A 185 6.11 -2.12 -2.14
C GLY A 185 6.06 -1.81 -0.66
N ALA A 186 4.99 -2.24 0.06
CA ALA A 186 4.94 -2.10 1.51
C ALA A 186 4.91 -3.49 2.19
N LEU A 187 3.87 -4.28 1.94
CA LEU A 187 3.71 -5.61 2.53
C LEU A 187 3.22 -6.57 1.45
N PRO A 188 4.10 -7.40 0.88
CA PRO A 188 3.81 -8.20 -0.31
C PRO A 188 2.90 -9.40 -0.07
N VAL A 189 2.49 -9.66 1.16
CA VAL A 189 1.71 -10.86 1.53
C VAL A 189 0.33 -10.46 2.02
N ASP A 190 -0.68 -11.26 1.64
CA ASP A 190 -2.06 -11.14 2.13
C ASP A 190 -2.08 -11.32 3.65
N ARG A 191 -2.30 -10.27 4.41
CA ARG A 191 -2.22 -10.34 5.88
C ARG A 191 -3.35 -9.65 6.62
N LEU A 192 -4.13 -8.80 5.96
CA LEU A 192 -5.22 -8.09 6.61
C LEU A 192 -6.51 -8.88 6.45
N GLN A 193 -7.03 -9.40 7.54
CA GLN A 193 -8.30 -10.11 7.57
C GLN A 193 -9.42 -9.19 7.07
N SER A 194 -10.21 -9.63 6.10
CA SER A 194 -11.26 -8.86 5.44
C SER A 194 -12.45 -9.74 5.09
N ALA A 195 -13.51 -9.13 4.57
CA ALA A 195 -14.65 -9.81 3.99
C ALA A 195 -14.87 -9.32 2.55
N ALA A 196 -15.29 -10.24 1.70
CA ALA A 196 -15.56 -9.98 0.30
C ALA A 196 -16.94 -10.47 -0.10
N LEU A 197 -17.52 -9.82 -1.11
CA LEU A 197 -18.65 -10.35 -1.87
C LEU A 197 -18.10 -11.24 -2.99
N LYS A 198 -18.53 -12.47 -3.01
CA LYS A 198 -18.23 -13.44 -4.06
C LYS A 198 -19.45 -13.65 -4.91
N ILE A 199 -19.32 -13.44 -6.20
CA ILE A 199 -20.38 -13.58 -7.18
C ILE A 199 -20.02 -14.73 -8.11
N ALA A 200 -20.81 -15.78 -8.08
CA ALA A 200 -20.62 -17.00 -8.88
C ALA A 200 -21.82 -17.26 -9.80
N LYS A 201 -21.58 -18.07 -10.83
CA LYS A 201 -22.64 -18.65 -11.68
C LYS A 201 -22.53 -20.18 -11.65
N PRO A 202 -23.14 -20.82 -10.67
CA PRO A 202 -22.99 -22.27 -10.46
C PRO A 202 -23.49 -23.11 -11.65
N ASP A 203 -24.47 -22.61 -12.39
CA ASP A 203 -25.06 -23.32 -13.53
C ASP A 203 -24.16 -23.40 -14.77
N LEU A 204 -23.04 -22.66 -14.77
CA LEU A 204 -22.13 -22.60 -15.90
C LEU A 204 -20.87 -23.44 -15.68
N ARG A 205 -20.66 -24.41 -16.58
CA ARG A 205 -19.47 -25.28 -16.58
C ARG A 205 -18.15 -24.51 -16.84
N ARG A 206 -18.22 -23.31 -17.48
CA ARG A 206 -17.10 -22.42 -17.80
C ARG A 206 -17.55 -20.95 -17.70
N PRO A 207 -17.62 -20.41 -16.48
CA PRO A 207 -18.18 -19.08 -16.27
C PRO A 207 -17.28 -17.91 -16.72
N GLY A 208 -16.02 -18.16 -17.10
CA GLY A 208 -15.00 -17.13 -17.33
C GLY A 208 -15.45 -15.94 -18.17
N LYS A 209 -15.94 -16.19 -19.43
CA LYS A 209 -16.43 -15.10 -20.30
C LYS A 209 -17.62 -14.34 -19.71
N THR A 210 -18.49 -15.01 -18.95
CA THR A 210 -19.65 -14.39 -18.32
C THR A 210 -19.22 -13.54 -17.14
N LEU A 211 -18.26 -14.00 -16.34
CA LEU A 211 -17.66 -13.23 -15.25
C LEU A 211 -16.87 -12.01 -15.76
N GLU A 212 -16.18 -12.14 -16.90
CA GLU A 212 -15.51 -11.00 -17.56
C GLU A 212 -16.51 -9.92 -17.99
N LYS A 213 -17.65 -10.31 -18.59
CA LYS A 213 -18.73 -9.37 -18.96
C LYS A 213 -19.36 -8.72 -17.73
N LEU A 214 -19.55 -9.49 -16.66
CA LEU A 214 -20.06 -8.97 -15.38
C LEU A 214 -19.07 -7.96 -14.77
N ALA A 215 -17.79 -8.31 -14.70
CA ALA A 215 -16.75 -7.40 -14.24
C ALA A 215 -16.65 -6.13 -15.11
N GLU A 216 -16.87 -6.25 -16.42
CA GLU A 216 -16.93 -5.11 -17.34
C GLU A 216 -18.16 -4.22 -17.04
N ALA A 217 -19.33 -4.79 -16.75
CA ALA A 217 -20.52 -4.06 -16.39
C ALA A 217 -20.31 -3.24 -15.11
N PHE A 218 -19.66 -3.81 -14.08
CA PHE A 218 -19.28 -3.09 -12.88
C PHE A 218 -18.27 -1.97 -13.12
N ARG A 219 -17.29 -2.17 -14.01
CA ARG A 219 -16.34 -1.10 -14.39
C ARG A 219 -16.99 0.04 -15.18
N LYS A 220 -18.12 -0.21 -15.84
CA LYS A 220 -18.87 0.80 -16.62
C LYS A 220 -19.89 1.58 -15.80
N LEU A 221 -20.03 1.30 -14.51
CA LEU A 221 -20.83 2.12 -13.62
C LEU A 221 -20.31 3.56 -13.58
N GLN A 222 -21.14 4.50 -13.15
CA GLN A 222 -20.77 5.91 -13.01
C GLN A 222 -19.51 6.07 -12.14
N ILE A 223 -19.46 5.34 -11.03
CA ILE A 223 -18.26 5.13 -10.25
C ILE A 223 -17.79 3.70 -10.51
N PRO A 224 -16.68 3.50 -11.24
CA PRO A 224 -16.21 2.16 -11.58
C PRO A 224 -15.95 1.30 -10.34
N VAL A 225 -16.52 0.10 -10.33
CA VAL A 225 -16.28 -0.90 -9.29
C VAL A 225 -15.38 -1.99 -9.86
N ILE A 226 -14.23 -2.19 -9.23
CA ILE A 226 -13.19 -3.07 -9.73
C ILE A 226 -13.04 -4.27 -8.78
N GLY A 227 -13.31 -5.46 -9.29
CA GLY A 227 -13.11 -6.73 -8.61
C GLY A 227 -12.03 -7.59 -9.26
N ARG A 228 -11.71 -8.69 -8.61
CA ARG A 228 -10.82 -9.73 -9.16
C ARG A 228 -11.63 -10.96 -9.56
N ILE A 229 -11.27 -11.59 -10.69
CA ILE A 229 -11.80 -12.90 -11.05
C ILE A 229 -10.80 -13.97 -10.57
N SER A 230 -11.27 -14.86 -9.72
CA SER A 230 -10.48 -15.95 -9.16
C SER A 230 -11.39 -17.11 -8.78
N SER A 231 -10.93 -18.36 -8.98
CA SER A 231 -11.69 -19.58 -8.59
C SER A 231 -13.13 -19.55 -9.12
N ASP A 232 -13.30 -19.26 -10.41
CA ASP A 232 -14.59 -19.21 -11.11
C ASP A 232 -15.64 -18.28 -10.49
N ALA A 233 -15.21 -17.21 -9.83
CA ALA A 233 -16.06 -16.19 -9.24
C ALA A 233 -15.46 -14.78 -9.39
N LEU A 234 -16.32 -13.76 -9.35
CA LEU A 234 -15.94 -12.35 -9.26
C LEU A 234 -15.98 -11.94 -7.78
N TRP A 235 -14.89 -11.36 -7.29
CA TRP A 235 -14.69 -11.00 -5.90
C TRP A 235 -14.55 -9.50 -5.72
N PHE A 236 -15.25 -8.95 -4.74
CA PHE A 236 -15.12 -7.56 -4.29
C PHE A 236 -14.72 -7.55 -2.82
N ASP A 237 -13.46 -7.24 -2.53
CA ASP A 237 -12.99 -7.00 -1.16
C ASP A 237 -13.52 -5.64 -0.67
N LEU A 238 -14.19 -5.64 0.47
CA LEU A 238 -14.88 -4.46 0.99
C LEU A 238 -14.05 -3.62 1.96
N ARG A 239 -12.79 -3.94 2.19
CA ARG A 239 -11.93 -3.17 3.10
C ARG A 239 -11.88 -1.68 2.75
N CYS A 240 -11.84 -1.35 1.47
CA CYS A 240 -11.73 0.03 1.00
C CYS A 240 -13.10 0.71 0.75
N LEU A 241 -14.22 0.02 0.96
CA LEU A 241 -15.54 0.60 0.76
C LEU A 241 -16.00 1.31 2.04
N GLU A 242 -16.02 2.65 2.05
CA GLU A 242 -16.47 3.48 3.16
C GLU A 242 -17.86 4.06 2.92
N ASP A 243 -18.24 4.34 1.68
CA ASP A 243 -19.54 4.91 1.30
C ASP A 243 -20.49 3.79 0.84
N GLU A 244 -21.17 3.17 1.81
CA GLU A 244 -22.19 2.14 1.56
C GLU A 244 -23.36 2.68 0.73
N LYS A 245 -23.83 3.89 1.07
CA LYS A 245 -24.98 4.50 0.40
C LYS A 245 -24.67 4.82 -1.06
N GLY A 246 -23.55 5.49 -1.31
CA GLY A 246 -23.12 5.80 -2.68
C GLY A 246 -22.87 4.55 -3.51
N PHE A 247 -22.36 3.47 -2.91
CA PHE A 247 -22.21 2.19 -3.60
C PHE A 247 -23.57 1.62 -4.03
N VAL A 248 -24.56 1.60 -3.15
CA VAL A 248 -25.93 1.10 -3.45
C VAL A 248 -26.61 1.95 -4.52
N GLU A 249 -26.51 3.29 -4.44
CA GLU A 249 -27.05 4.20 -5.45
C GLU A 249 -26.38 3.94 -6.83
N ASN A 250 -25.08 3.72 -6.84
CA ASN A 250 -24.32 3.45 -8.06
C ASN A 250 -24.75 2.14 -8.75
N LEU A 251 -25.18 1.13 -7.97
CA LEU A 251 -25.66 -0.16 -8.51
C LEU A 251 -26.93 -0.04 -9.35
N GLN A 252 -27.72 1.05 -9.21
CA GLN A 252 -28.91 1.28 -10.06
C GLN A 252 -28.54 1.42 -11.55
N GLY A 253 -27.29 1.79 -11.84
CA GLY A 253 -26.76 1.84 -13.20
C GLY A 253 -26.29 0.49 -13.76
N LEU A 254 -26.33 -0.58 -12.96
CA LEU A 254 -25.80 -1.90 -13.37
C LEU A 254 -26.69 -2.56 -14.43
N LYS A 255 -26.16 -2.71 -15.63
CA LYS A 255 -26.85 -3.38 -16.74
C LYS A 255 -26.14 -4.71 -17.05
N VAL A 256 -26.66 -5.78 -16.47
CA VAL A 256 -26.19 -7.14 -16.76
C VAL A 256 -27.08 -7.71 -17.89
N ARG A 257 -26.53 -7.85 -19.09
CA ARG A 257 -27.18 -8.48 -20.26
C ARG A 257 -26.58 -9.87 -20.51
#